data_108e61b72a68f6a8d97b376cc37424b1
#
_entry.id   108e61b72a68f6a8d97b376cc37424b1
#
_cell.length_a   1.000
_cell.length_b   1.000
_cell.length_c   1.000
_cell.angle_alpha   90.00
_cell.angle_beta   90.00
_cell.angle_gamma   90.00
#
_symmetry.space_group_name_H-M   'P 1'
#
loop_
_entity.id
_entity.type
_entity.pdbx_description
1 polymer ?
#
loop_
_entity_poly.entity_id
_entity_poly.type
_entity_poly.pdbx_seq_one_letter_code
_entity_poly.pdbx_strand_id
1 'polypeptide(L)'
;MKRYEDTSLSAQERAEALVDEMTVEEMVGQLKYDADAIPRLGIPAYNWWNEGLHGLARAGTATMFPQAIGLAAMFDTASTQQAADITSTEARAKYAEESRHGDRDIYKGLTLWSPNINIFRDPRWGRGHETFGEDPFLTAELGKAYVHGLQGDDEHVLKTAACAKHFAVHSGPESLRHSFDATASPKDLEETYLPAFEALVKDAHVESVMGAYNRVNGEASCASHFLMGKLKEWGFDGYFVSDCWAIRDFHENHHLTETPEESAALAIRSGCDLNLSLIHI
;
A
#
# COMPACT_ATOMS: atom_id res chain seq x y z
N MET A 1 26.01 -21.99 -2.57
CA MET A 1 24.68 -21.41 -2.69
C MET A 1 24.23 -21.10 -1.27
N LYS A 2 23.90 -19.87 -0.98
CA LYS A 2 23.36 -19.49 0.33
C LYS A 2 21.91 -19.96 0.46
N ARG A 3 21.42 -20.20 1.68
CA ARG A 3 20.08 -20.74 1.89
C ARG A 3 18.97 -19.86 1.29
N TYR A 4 19.10 -18.55 1.36
CA TYR A 4 18.12 -17.63 0.74
C TYR A 4 18.16 -17.61 -0.81
N GLU A 5 19.20 -18.17 -1.44
CA GLU A 5 19.30 -18.32 -2.90
C GLU A 5 18.63 -19.60 -3.40
N ASP A 6 18.26 -20.51 -2.50
CA ASP A 6 17.63 -21.81 -2.82
C ASP A 6 16.17 -21.61 -3.19
N THR A 7 15.86 -21.65 -4.47
CA THR A 7 14.50 -21.46 -5.01
C THR A 7 13.55 -22.64 -4.75
N SER A 8 14.03 -23.73 -4.17
CA SER A 8 13.19 -24.85 -3.71
C SER A 8 12.52 -24.58 -2.36
N LEU A 9 13.02 -23.58 -1.62
CA LEU A 9 12.43 -23.12 -0.36
C LEU A 9 11.31 -22.11 -0.62
N SER A 10 10.38 -22.01 0.32
CA SER A 10 9.33 -20.98 0.29
C SER A 10 9.91 -19.56 0.38
N ALA A 11 9.16 -18.56 -0.07
CA ALA A 11 9.58 -17.16 0.05
C ALA A 11 9.86 -16.78 1.51
N GLN A 12 9.04 -17.26 2.45
CA GLN A 12 9.22 -17.02 3.89
C GLN A 12 10.54 -17.61 4.41
N GLU A 13 10.84 -18.85 4.11
CA GLU A 13 12.11 -19.50 4.54
C GLU A 13 13.33 -18.82 3.96
N ARG A 14 13.23 -18.31 2.73
CA ARG A 14 14.29 -17.55 2.08
C ARG A 14 14.47 -16.18 2.70
N ALA A 15 13.37 -15.48 3.00
CA ALA A 15 13.40 -14.19 3.68
C ALA A 15 14.02 -14.30 5.09
N GLU A 16 13.61 -15.28 5.89
CA GLU A 16 14.18 -15.55 7.20
C GLU A 16 15.69 -15.81 7.11
N ALA A 17 16.12 -16.69 6.20
CA ALA A 17 17.54 -16.97 5.99
C ALA A 17 18.34 -15.75 5.51
N LEU A 18 17.70 -14.82 4.77
CA LEU A 18 18.33 -13.59 4.35
C LEU A 18 18.48 -12.62 5.52
N VAL A 19 17.43 -12.44 6.34
CA VAL A 19 17.44 -11.57 7.53
C VAL A 19 18.50 -12.02 8.53
N ASP A 20 18.67 -13.34 8.73
CA ASP A 20 19.71 -13.92 9.60
C ASP A 20 21.14 -13.53 9.18
N GLU A 21 21.35 -13.21 7.92
CA GLU A 21 22.65 -12.77 7.37
C GLU A 21 22.83 -11.24 7.42
N MET A 22 21.78 -10.46 7.69
CA MET A 22 21.82 -8.99 7.71
C MET A 22 22.38 -8.45 9.02
N THR A 23 23.06 -7.30 8.93
CA THR A 23 23.32 -6.46 10.12
C THR A 23 22.09 -5.66 10.48
N VAL A 24 22.04 -5.09 11.68
CA VAL A 24 20.92 -4.23 12.12
C VAL A 24 20.78 -3.02 11.20
N GLU A 25 21.87 -2.41 10.77
CA GLU A 25 21.87 -1.26 9.85
C GLU A 25 21.30 -1.64 8.48
N GLU A 26 21.62 -2.83 7.97
CA GLU A 26 21.07 -3.34 6.72
C GLU A 26 19.56 -3.64 6.85
N MET A 27 19.11 -4.20 7.98
CA MET A 27 17.68 -4.41 8.25
C MET A 27 16.93 -3.07 8.29
N VAL A 28 17.46 -2.06 8.98
CA VAL A 28 16.86 -0.72 9.04
C VAL A 28 16.79 -0.10 7.65
N GLY A 29 17.82 -0.28 6.82
CA GLY A 29 17.85 0.19 5.43
C GLY A 29 16.75 -0.42 4.53
N GLN A 30 16.14 -1.55 4.93
CA GLN A 30 15.03 -2.18 4.19
C GLN A 30 13.64 -1.68 4.63
N LEU A 31 13.52 -0.97 5.76
CA LEU A 31 12.24 -0.48 6.29
C LEU A 31 11.76 0.82 5.64
N LYS A 32 12.49 1.37 4.69
CA LYS A 32 12.17 2.61 3.98
C LYS A 32 11.81 2.34 2.51
N TYR A 33 11.04 3.25 1.90
CA TYR A 33 10.56 3.08 0.53
C TYR A 33 11.68 3.01 -0.52
N ASP A 34 12.83 3.62 -0.29
CA ASP A 34 14.04 3.58 -1.11
C ASP A 34 15.05 2.60 -0.50
N ALA A 35 14.68 1.32 -0.43
CA ALA A 35 15.47 0.29 0.20
C ALA A 35 16.88 0.17 -0.40
N ASP A 36 17.89 0.19 0.47
CA ASP A 36 19.30 0.18 0.09
C ASP A 36 19.72 -1.17 -0.52
N ALA A 37 20.67 -1.14 -1.45
CA ALA A 37 21.34 -2.35 -1.89
C ALA A 37 22.18 -2.95 -0.78
N ILE A 38 22.26 -4.30 -0.72
CA ILE A 38 23.18 -5.03 0.15
C ILE A 38 24.12 -5.87 -0.74
N PRO A 39 25.19 -5.26 -1.30
CA PRO A 39 26.04 -5.90 -2.31
C PRO A 39 26.69 -7.20 -1.82
N ARG A 40 27.08 -7.28 -0.53
CA ARG A 40 27.68 -8.50 0.04
C ARG A 40 26.72 -9.71 0.06
N LEU A 41 25.41 -9.46 0.03
CA LEU A 41 24.36 -10.46 -0.03
C LEU A 41 23.79 -10.63 -1.45
N GLY A 42 24.23 -9.82 -2.41
CA GLY A 42 23.71 -9.83 -3.78
C GLY A 42 22.32 -9.22 -3.92
N ILE A 43 21.89 -8.45 -2.92
CA ILE A 43 20.56 -7.79 -2.93
C ILE A 43 20.68 -6.43 -3.60
N PRO A 44 19.96 -6.19 -4.70
CA PRO A 44 19.92 -4.86 -5.34
C PRO A 44 19.09 -3.88 -4.54
N ALA A 45 19.29 -2.58 -4.76
CA ALA A 45 18.37 -1.55 -4.27
C ALA A 45 16.97 -1.76 -4.87
N TYR A 46 15.94 -1.38 -4.12
CA TYR A 46 14.57 -1.43 -4.58
C TYR A 46 13.81 -0.17 -4.15
N ASN A 47 13.05 0.42 -5.07
CA ASN A 47 12.17 1.53 -4.73
C ASN A 47 10.73 1.05 -4.70
N TRP A 48 10.13 1.11 -3.52
CA TRP A 48 8.75 0.69 -3.25
C TRP A 48 7.71 1.68 -3.76
N TRP A 49 8.12 2.92 -4.07
CA TRP A 49 7.18 3.97 -4.46
C TRP A 49 6.87 3.94 -5.94
N ASN A 50 5.72 3.40 -6.28
CA ASN A 50 5.21 3.37 -7.65
C ASN A 50 3.70 3.63 -7.64
N GLU A 51 3.20 4.28 -8.69
CA GLU A 51 1.82 4.72 -8.79
C GLU A 51 1.10 4.05 -9.96
N GLY A 52 -0.16 3.67 -9.74
CA GLY A 52 -0.96 2.94 -10.73
C GLY A 52 -2.47 3.13 -10.58
N LEU A 53 -2.95 4.32 -10.13
CA LEU A 53 -4.38 4.56 -9.87
C LEU A 53 -5.25 4.57 -11.13
N HIS A 54 -4.74 5.05 -12.26
CA HIS A 54 -5.45 5.08 -13.54
C HIS A 54 -4.48 4.98 -14.73
N GLY A 55 -3.56 4.06 -14.64
CA GLY A 55 -2.41 3.86 -15.51
C GLY A 55 -1.11 4.01 -14.74
N LEU A 56 -0.03 3.45 -15.29
CA LEU A 56 1.27 3.48 -14.65
C LEU A 56 1.85 4.91 -14.66
N ALA A 57 2.31 5.40 -13.52
CA ALA A 57 2.94 6.70 -13.35
C ALA A 57 4.18 6.55 -12.41
N ARG A 58 5.20 7.45 -12.50
CA ARG A 58 5.28 8.67 -13.32
C ARG A 58 6.48 8.61 -14.26
N ALA A 59 7.18 7.47 -14.35
CA ALA A 59 8.38 7.33 -15.16
C ALA A 59 8.02 7.13 -16.65
N GLY A 60 8.29 8.15 -17.46
CA GLY A 60 8.06 8.11 -18.92
C GLY A 60 6.59 8.03 -19.32
N THR A 61 6.33 7.51 -20.53
CA THR A 61 4.98 7.40 -21.10
C THR A 61 4.37 6.03 -20.81
N ALA A 62 3.06 6.02 -20.50
CA ALA A 62 2.26 4.81 -20.32
C ALA A 62 0.81 5.07 -20.74
N THR A 63 -0.01 4.03 -20.85
CA THR A 63 -1.44 4.16 -21.09
C THR A 63 -2.12 4.84 -19.91
N MET A 64 -2.91 5.86 -20.18
CA MET A 64 -3.70 6.57 -19.18
C MET A 64 -5.18 6.23 -19.35
N PHE A 65 -5.78 5.78 -18.25
CA PHE A 65 -7.21 5.47 -18.15
C PHE A 65 -7.97 6.64 -17.48
N PRO A 66 -9.31 6.65 -17.53
CA PRO A 66 -10.09 7.57 -16.70
C PRO A 66 -9.72 7.45 -15.22
N GLN A 67 -9.92 8.51 -14.45
CA GLN A 67 -9.83 8.45 -12.98
C GLN A 67 -10.75 7.37 -12.43
N ALA A 68 -10.45 6.82 -11.25
CA ALA A 68 -11.20 5.73 -10.65
C ALA A 68 -12.71 6.00 -10.56
N ILE A 69 -13.11 7.23 -10.22
CA ILE A 69 -14.53 7.65 -10.20
C ILE A 69 -15.19 7.53 -11.60
N GLY A 70 -14.44 7.78 -12.66
CA GLY A 70 -14.90 7.61 -14.04
C GLY A 70 -14.99 6.14 -14.46
N LEU A 71 -14.05 5.30 -14.01
CA LEU A 71 -14.12 3.85 -14.19
C LEU A 71 -15.33 3.28 -13.44
N ALA A 72 -15.59 3.74 -12.22
CA ALA A 72 -16.73 3.29 -11.43
C ALA A 72 -18.08 3.60 -12.09
N ALA A 73 -18.17 4.72 -12.81
CA ALA A 73 -19.39 5.12 -13.53
C ALA A 73 -19.79 4.14 -14.65
N MET A 74 -18.89 3.25 -15.07
CA MET A 74 -19.21 2.17 -16.03
C MET A 74 -19.97 1.00 -15.39
N PHE A 75 -19.85 0.80 -14.07
CA PHE A 75 -20.36 -0.39 -13.37
C PHE A 75 -19.86 -1.71 -14.00
N ASP A 76 -18.61 -1.72 -14.47
CA ASP A 76 -18.04 -2.82 -15.26
C ASP A 76 -16.72 -3.30 -14.63
N THR A 77 -16.77 -4.41 -13.92
CA THR A 77 -15.62 -5.06 -13.28
C THR A 77 -14.63 -5.61 -14.30
N ALA A 78 -15.11 -6.13 -15.45
CA ALA A 78 -14.25 -6.72 -16.47
C ALA A 78 -13.35 -5.66 -17.13
N SER A 79 -13.92 -4.51 -17.52
CA SER A 79 -13.14 -3.38 -18.05
C SER A 79 -12.20 -2.79 -17.02
N THR A 80 -12.60 -2.74 -15.73
CA THR A 80 -11.74 -2.29 -14.63
C THR A 80 -10.56 -3.22 -14.43
N GLN A 81 -10.76 -4.54 -14.45
CA GLN A 81 -9.69 -5.53 -14.38
C GLN A 81 -8.75 -5.42 -15.58
N GLN A 82 -9.28 -5.25 -16.78
CA GLN A 82 -8.47 -5.09 -17.99
C GLN A 82 -7.59 -3.82 -17.94
N ALA A 83 -8.09 -2.71 -17.43
CA ALA A 83 -7.30 -1.49 -17.25
C ALA A 83 -6.13 -1.72 -16.28
N ALA A 84 -6.36 -2.44 -15.19
CA ALA A 84 -5.34 -2.82 -14.22
C ALA A 84 -4.33 -3.82 -14.81
N ASP A 85 -4.80 -4.80 -15.61
CA ASP A 85 -3.92 -5.76 -16.29
C ASP A 85 -2.98 -5.09 -17.30
N ILE A 86 -3.47 -4.12 -18.06
CA ILE A 86 -2.62 -3.29 -18.93
C ILE A 86 -1.59 -2.51 -18.11
N THR A 87 -2.03 -1.88 -17.02
CA THR A 87 -1.14 -1.13 -16.12
C THR A 87 0.00 -2.00 -15.57
N SER A 88 -0.30 -3.20 -15.09
CA SER A 88 0.70 -4.14 -14.57
C SER A 88 1.60 -4.71 -15.66
N THR A 89 1.09 -4.91 -16.89
CA THR A 89 1.90 -5.31 -18.05
C THR A 89 2.93 -4.24 -18.40
N GLU A 90 2.52 -2.98 -18.45
CA GLU A 90 3.42 -1.84 -18.70
C GLU A 90 4.45 -1.69 -17.58
N ALA A 91 4.04 -1.90 -16.31
CA ALA A 91 4.96 -1.88 -15.17
C ALA A 91 6.05 -2.95 -15.31
N ARG A 92 5.68 -4.19 -15.65
CA ARG A 92 6.63 -5.28 -15.90
C ARG A 92 7.59 -4.98 -17.04
N ALA A 93 7.09 -4.45 -18.15
CA ALA A 93 7.92 -4.12 -19.31
C ALA A 93 8.95 -3.05 -18.97
N LYS A 94 8.52 -1.97 -18.30
CA LYS A 94 9.41 -0.89 -17.85
C LYS A 94 10.40 -1.36 -16.80
N TYR A 95 9.95 -2.09 -15.78
CA TYR A 95 10.84 -2.65 -14.76
C TYR A 95 11.94 -3.53 -15.36
N ALA A 96 11.58 -4.38 -16.33
CA ALA A 96 12.54 -5.26 -17.00
C ALA A 96 13.60 -4.45 -17.77
N GLU A 97 13.20 -3.40 -18.47
CA GLU A 97 14.10 -2.54 -19.23
C GLU A 97 14.98 -1.69 -18.31
N GLU A 98 14.41 -0.98 -17.36
CA GLU A 98 15.14 -0.13 -16.42
C GLU A 98 16.12 -0.95 -15.57
N SER A 99 15.68 -2.11 -15.04
CA SER A 99 16.54 -3.01 -14.27
C SER A 99 17.74 -3.54 -15.08
N ARG A 100 17.58 -3.78 -16.40
CA ARG A 100 18.65 -4.19 -17.28
C ARG A 100 19.75 -3.12 -17.39
N HIS A 101 19.37 -1.85 -17.26
CA HIS A 101 20.28 -0.71 -17.22
C HIS A 101 20.76 -0.33 -15.81
N GLY A 102 20.37 -1.11 -14.79
CA GLY A 102 20.71 -0.84 -13.38
C GLY A 102 19.93 0.32 -12.76
N ASP A 103 18.91 0.82 -13.46
CA ASP A 103 18.06 1.90 -12.97
C ASP A 103 16.93 1.31 -12.11
N ARG A 104 16.94 1.66 -10.83
CA ARG A 104 16.00 1.21 -9.80
C ARG A 104 15.44 2.38 -9.00
N ASP A 105 15.32 3.53 -9.64
CA ASP A 105 14.84 4.76 -9.04
C ASP A 105 13.33 4.72 -8.80
N ILE A 106 12.81 5.75 -8.15
CA ILE A 106 11.38 5.95 -7.88
C ILE A 106 10.52 5.80 -9.15
N TYR A 107 9.34 5.19 -9.02
CA TYR A 107 8.38 4.89 -10.10
C TYR A 107 8.85 3.82 -11.12
N LYS A 108 9.86 3.04 -10.79
CA LYS A 108 10.42 1.99 -11.65
C LYS A 108 10.36 0.59 -11.05
N GLY A 109 9.62 0.43 -9.94
CA GLY A 109 9.38 -0.83 -9.27
C GLY A 109 8.08 -1.53 -9.68
N LEU A 110 7.72 -2.57 -8.93
CA LEU A 110 6.56 -3.43 -9.17
C LEU A 110 5.54 -3.42 -8.02
N THR A 111 5.70 -2.55 -7.05
CA THR A 111 4.76 -2.33 -5.94
C THR A 111 3.94 -1.08 -6.26
N LEU A 112 2.65 -1.22 -6.52
CA LEU A 112 1.79 -0.14 -6.98
C LEU A 112 0.87 0.31 -5.85
N TRP A 113 0.94 1.60 -5.47
CA TRP A 113 0.10 2.18 -4.42
C TRP A 113 -1.34 2.41 -4.94
N SER A 114 -2.04 1.31 -5.24
CA SER A 114 -3.41 1.28 -5.79
C SER A 114 -4.06 -0.09 -5.63
N PRO A 115 -5.41 -0.14 -5.52
CA PRO A 115 -6.40 0.93 -5.70
C PRO A 115 -6.65 1.77 -4.43
N ASN A 116 -7.22 2.97 -4.63
CA ASN A 116 -7.83 3.75 -3.54
C ASN A 116 -9.28 3.31 -3.38
N ILE A 117 -9.58 2.65 -2.27
CA ILE A 117 -10.90 2.11 -1.93
C ILE A 117 -11.58 2.85 -0.76
N ASN A 118 -11.16 4.08 -0.51
CA ASN A 118 -11.86 4.92 0.46
C ASN A 118 -13.25 5.30 -0.03
N ILE A 119 -14.18 5.46 0.90
CA ILE A 119 -15.55 5.89 0.61
C ILE A 119 -15.60 7.40 0.44
N PHE A 120 -16.06 7.87 -0.72
CA PHE A 120 -16.20 9.28 -1.04
C PHE A 120 -17.48 9.85 -0.40
N ARG A 121 -17.42 10.21 0.89
CA ARG A 121 -18.58 10.68 1.68
C ARG A 121 -18.80 12.20 1.65
N ASP A 122 -17.77 12.99 1.32
CA ASP A 122 -17.83 14.45 1.40
C ASP A 122 -17.16 15.08 0.16
N PRO A 123 -17.88 15.89 -0.63
CA PRO A 123 -17.32 16.51 -1.85
C PRO A 123 -16.20 17.52 -1.57
N ARG A 124 -16.02 17.95 -0.32
CA ARG A 124 -14.90 18.82 0.09
C ARG A 124 -13.57 18.06 0.26
N TRP A 125 -13.60 16.74 0.23
CA TRP A 125 -12.38 15.94 0.26
C TRP A 125 -11.65 16.02 -1.09
N GLY A 126 -10.38 16.45 -1.07
CA GLY A 126 -9.59 16.73 -2.28
C GLY A 126 -9.24 15.51 -3.15
N ARG A 127 -9.41 14.27 -2.64
CA ARG A 127 -9.03 13.02 -3.31
C ARG A 127 -10.22 12.15 -3.73
N GLY A 128 -11.44 12.67 -3.70
CA GLY A 128 -12.63 11.88 -4.04
C GLY A 128 -12.60 11.27 -5.44
N HIS A 129 -12.01 11.95 -6.42
CA HIS A 129 -11.87 11.47 -7.81
C HIS A 129 -10.98 10.22 -7.95
N GLU A 130 -10.10 9.97 -6.97
CA GLU A 130 -9.25 8.77 -6.94
C GLU A 130 -9.99 7.50 -6.52
N THR A 131 -11.25 7.60 -6.08
CA THR A 131 -12.04 6.51 -5.52
C THR A 131 -13.09 5.98 -6.47
N PHE A 132 -13.66 4.81 -6.14
CA PHE A 132 -14.79 4.24 -6.88
C PHE A 132 -16.15 4.79 -6.44
N GLY A 133 -16.20 5.78 -5.54
CA GLY A 133 -17.41 6.48 -5.14
C GLY A 133 -17.82 6.23 -3.67
N GLU A 134 -19.11 6.35 -3.40
CA GLU A 134 -19.66 6.36 -2.04
C GLU A 134 -20.21 5.00 -1.57
N ASP A 135 -20.46 4.07 -2.50
CA ASP A 135 -21.05 2.77 -2.20
C ASP A 135 -19.98 1.73 -1.83
N PRO A 136 -20.06 1.10 -0.62
CA PRO A 136 -19.07 0.14 -0.17
C PRO A 136 -19.04 -1.14 -1.01
N PHE A 137 -20.19 -1.61 -1.51
CA PHE A 137 -20.27 -2.83 -2.33
C PHE A 137 -19.66 -2.61 -3.70
N LEU A 138 -20.04 -1.53 -4.39
CA LEU A 138 -19.45 -1.17 -5.69
C LEU A 138 -17.93 -0.99 -5.56
N THR A 139 -17.50 -0.30 -4.50
CA THR A 139 -16.07 -0.10 -4.21
C THR A 139 -15.33 -1.42 -4.01
N ALA A 140 -15.94 -2.37 -3.28
CA ALA A 140 -15.37 -3.70 -3.08
C ALA A 140 -15.25 -4.48 -4.39
N GLU A 141 -16.32 -4.53 -5.20
CA GLU A 141 -16.31 -5.28 -6.46
C GLU A 141 -15.30 -4.73 -7.48
N LEU A 142 -15.27 -3.41 -7.66
CA LEU A 142 -14.30 -2.78 -8.56
C LEU A 142 -12.87 -2.85 -8.01
N GLY A 143 -12.70 -2.71 -6.69
CA GLY A 143 -11.42 -2.86 -6.01
C GLY A 143 -10.83 -4.25 -6.18
N LYS A 144 -11.62 -5.32 -6.00
CA LYS A 144 -11.20 -6.70 -6.26
C LYS A 144 -10.76 -6.90 -7.71
N ALA A 145 -11.57 -6.43 -8.66
CA ALA A 145 -11.24 -6.50 -10.07
C ALA A 145 -9.92 -5.80 -10.40
N TYR A 146 -9.68 -4.63 -9.78
CA TYR A 146 -8.44 -3.88 -9.96
C TYR A 146 -7.24 -4.62 -9.38
N VAL A 147 -7.36 -5.21 -8.17
CA VAL A 147 -6.31 -6.03 -7.54
C VAL A 147 -5.97 -7.23 -8.42
N HIS A 148 -6.96 -8.00 -8.89
CA HIS A 148 -6.71 -9.13 -9.78
C HIS A 148 -5.99 -8.73 -11.06
N GLY A 149 -6.35 -7.60 -11.68
CA GLY A 149 -5.65 -7.10 -12.86
C GLY A 149 -4.21 -6.67 -12.57
N LEU A 150 -3.94 -6.09 -11.40
CA LEU A 150 -2.58 -5.72 -10.99
C LEU A 150 -1.73 -6.94 -10.62
N GLN A 151 -2.27 -7.87 -9.85
CA GLN A 151 -1.51 -9.01 -9.31
C GLN A 151 -1.40 -10.18 -10.29
N GLY A 152 -2.33 -10.29 -11.26
CA GLY A 152 -2.36 -11.38 -12.24
C GLY A 152 -2.84 -12.69 -11.64
N ASP A 153 -2.82 -13.76 -12.45
CA ASP A 153 -3.41 -15.06 -12.12
C ASP A 153 -2.36 -16.16 -11.87
N ASP A 154 -1.07 -15.82 -11.76
CA ASP A 154 -0.03 -16.83 -11.49
C ASP A 154 -0.02 -17.18 -10.00
N GLU A 155 -0.10 -18.46 -9.68
CA GLU A 155 -0.19 -18.96 -8.30
C GLU A 155 1.12 -18.78 -7.49
N HIS A 156 2.24 -18.49 -8.15
CA HIS A 156 3.56 -18.45 -7.51
C HIS A 156 4.24 -17.08 -7.56
N VAL A 157 3.84 -16.23 -8.51
CA VAL A 157 4.50 -14.95 -8.76
C VAL A 157 3.49 -13.87 -9.09
N LEU A 158 3.44 -12.84 -8.26
CA LEU A 158 2.64 -11.66 -8.56
C LEU A 158 3.17 -10.94 -9.80
N LYS A 159 2.28 -10.50 -10.67
CA LYS A 159 2.61 -9.64 -11.81
C LYS A 159 3.11 -8.28 -11.34
N THR A 160 2.37 -7.65 -10.43
CA THR A 160 2.78 -6.52 -9.58
C THR A 160 2.11 -6.68 -8.21
N ALA A 161 2.61 -6.02 -7.19
CA ALA A 161 1.94 -5.96 -5.89
C ALA A 161 0.93 -4.82 -5.86
N ALA A 162 -0.33 -5.10 -5.55
CA ALA A 162 -1.37 -4.10 -5.32
C ALA A 162 -1.37 -3.63 -3.87
N CYS A 163 -1.96 -2.45 -3.62
CA CYS A 163 -2.06 -1.85 -2.29
C CYS A 163 -3.45 -1.27 -2.04
N ALA A 164 -4.20 -1.85 -1.11
CA ALA A 164 -5.47 -1.29 -0.66
C ALA A 164 -5.22 -0.04 0.19
N LYS A 165 -5.74 1.12 -0.24
CA LYS A 165 -5.49 2.38 0.48
C LYS A 165 -6.73 3.26 0.56
N HIS A 166 -6.78 4.14 1.54
CA HIS A 166 -5.91 4.35 2.72
C HIS A 166 -6.69 3.87 3.96
N PHE A 167 -6.12 2.96 4.70
CA PHE A 167 -6.77 2.25 5.79
C PHE A 167 -6.64 3.03 7.10
N ALA A 168 -7.72 3.63 7.66
CA ALA A 168 -9.08 3.64 7.18
C ALA A 168 -9.74 5.02 7.40
N VAL A 169 -10.97 5.17 6.88
CA VAL A 169 -11.80 6.40 7.06
C VAL A 169 -11.10 7.67 6.55
N HIS A 170 -10.27 7.56 5.52
CA HIS A 170 -9.50 8.66 4.93
C HIS A 170 -10.36 9.45 3.92
N SER A 171 -11.26 10.28 4.41
CA SER A 171 -12.14 11.15 3.61
C SER A 171 -12.60 12.37 4.40
N GLY A 172 -11.71 12.92 5.22
CA GLY A 172 -11.92 14.14 5.99
C GLY A 172 -11.70 15.40 5.16
N PRO A 173 -11.90 16.60 5.73
CA PRO A 173 -11.61 17.86 5.07
C PRO A 173 -10.14 17.92 4.63
N GLU A 174 -9.89 18.35 3.39
CA GLU A 174 -8.55 18.37 2.81
C GLU A 174 -7.55 19.20 3.63
N SER A 175 -7.99 20.33 4.17
CA SER A 175 -7.15 21.19 5.01
C SER A 175 -6.71 20.56 6.34
N LEU A 176 -7.35 19.45 6.74
CA LEU A 176 -7.07 18.70 7.97
C LEU A 176 -6.42 17.35 7.70
N ARG A 177 -5.97 17.07 6.47
CA ARG A 177 -5.46 15.75 6.05
C ARG A 177 -4.54 15.11 7.09
N HIS A 178 -3.60 15.87 7.64
CA HIS A 178 -2.57 15.41 8.57
C HIS A 178 -2.97 15.43 10.05
N SER A 179 -4.05 16.11 10.41
CA SER A 179 -4.46 16.29 11.83
C SER A 179 -5.85 15.73 12.14
N PHE A 180 -6.61 15.33 11.11
CA PHE A 180 -7.98 14.87 11.24
C PHE A 180 -8.09 13.63 12.14
N ASP A 181 -9.09 13.63 13.03
CA ASP A 181 -9.49 12.46 13.79
C ASP A 181 -10.90 12.05 13.34
N ALA A 182 -10.98 10.95 12.60
CA ALA A 182 -12.23 10.43 12.10
C ALA A 182 -13.00 9.73 13.23
N THR A 183 -14.04 10.36 13.73
CA THR A 183 -14.95 9.72 14.67
C THR A 183 -15.99 8.92 13.90
N ALA A 184 -15.93 7.60 14.01
CA ALA A 184 -16.87 6.68 13.37
C ALA A 184 -17.44 5.71 14.40
N SER A 185 -18.77 5.46 14.34
CA SER A 185 -19.39 4.44 15.19
C SER A 185 -18.94 3.04 14.77
N PRO A 186 -19.02 2.03 15.66
CA PRO A 186 -18.76 0.63 15.26
C PRO A 186 -19.62 0.20 14.07
N LYS A 187 -20.87 0.64 14.01
CA LYS A 187 -21.76 0.35 12.89
C LYS A 187 -21.25 0.97 11.59
N ASP A 188 -20.85 2.24 11.59
CA ASP A 188 -20.34 2.90 10.39
C ASP A 188 -19.01 2.27 9.90
N LEU A 189 -18.18 1.86 10.85
CA LEU A 189 -16.95 1.12 10.50
C LEU A 189 -17.28 -0.18 9.79
N GLU A 190 -18.12 -1.04 10.37
CA GLU A 190 -18.42 -2.37 9.85
C GLU A 190 -19.33 -2.35 8.59
N GLU A 191 -20.19 -1.35 8.42
CA GLU A 191 -21.14 -1.31 7.31
C GLU A 191 -20.68 -0.41 6.14
N THR A 192 -19.74 0.51 6.38
CA THR A 192 -19.38 1.52 5.38
C THR A 192 -17.87 1.55 5.08
N TYR A 193 -17.01 1.67 6.12
CA TYR A 193 -15.61 1.99 5.89
C TYR A 193 -14.69 0.78 5.77
N LEU A 194 -15.01 -0.33 6.40
CA LEU A 194 -14.17 -1.54 6.40
C LEU A 194 -14.54 -2.57 5.33
N PRO A 195 -15.79 -2.68 4.82
CA PRO A 195 -16.18 -3.79 3.93
C PRO A 195 -15.31 -3.94 2.68
N ALA A 196 -14.94 -2.82 2.03
CA ALA A 196 -14.08 -2.89 0.85
C ALA A 196 -12.67 -3.40 1.18
N PHE A 197 -12.08 -3.01 2.31
CA PHE A 197 -10.80 -3.52 2.77
C PHE A 197 -10.87 -5.01 3.10
N GLU A 198 -11.91 -5.43 3.82
CA GLU A 198 -12.14 -6.85 4.13
C GLU A 198 -12.25 -7.69 2.86
N ALA A 199 -13.03 -7.23 1.87
CA ALA A 199 -13.18 -7.92 0.60
C ALA A 199 -11.85 -8.02 -0.18
N LEU A 200 -11.04 -6.96 -0.22
CA LEU A 200 -9.75 -7.00 -0.90
C LEU A 200 -8.75 -7.92 -0.19
N VAL A 201 -8.80 -8.01 1.12
CA VAL A 201 -7.94 -8.94 1.88
C VAL A 201 -8.40 -10.38 1.68
N LYS A 202 -9.69 -10.68 1.93
CA LYS A 202 -10.22 -12.06 1.94
C LYS A 202 -10.42 -12.67 0.55
N ASP A 203 -10.94 -11.88 -0.38
CA ASP A 203 -11.39 -12.40 -1.68
C ASP A 203 -10.38 -12.13 -2.80
N ALA A 204 -9.63 -11.02 -2.73
CA ALA A 204 -8.66 -10.65 -3.76
C ALA A 204 -7.20 -10.86 -3.33
N HIS A 205 -6.95 -11.24 -2.09
CA HIS A 205 -5.62 -11.49 -1.53
C HIS A 205 -4.64 -10.36 -1.87
N VAL A 206 -5.06 -9.11 -1.56
CA VAL A 206 -4.24 -7.93 -1.83
C VAL A 206 -2.91 -8.01 -1.08
N GLU A 207 -1.81 -7.80 -1.79
CA GLU A 207 -0.45 -7.96 -1.24
C GLU A 207 -0.10 -6.93 -0.16
N SER A 208 -0.67 -5.73 -0.24
CA SER A 208 -0.37 -4.71 0.76
C SER A 208 -1.56 -3.85 1.13
N VAL A 209 -1.47 -3.26 2.32
CA VAL A 209 -2.42 -2.29 2.84
C VAL A 209 -1.67 -1.05 3.30
N MET A 210 -2.12 0.13 2.88
CA MET A 210 -1.52 1.40 3.30
C MET A 210 -2.36 2.09 4.36
N GLY A 211 -1.75 2.38 5.52
CA GLY A 211 -2.38 3.16 6.58
C GLY A 211 -2.61 4.62 6.17
N ALA A 212 -3.72 5.18 6.62
CA ALA A 212 -4.09 6.57 6.31
C ALA A 212 -3.31 7.59 7.16
N TYR A 213 -3.33 8.85 6.74
CA TYR A 213 -2.78 9.98 7.51
C TYR A 213 -3.52 10.22 8.83
N ASN A 214 -4.84 10.11 8.79
CA ASN A 214 -5.72 10.49 9.89
C ASN A 214 -5.69 9.51 11.05
N ARG A 215 -6.20 9.98 12.18
CA ARG A 215 -6.59 9.11 13.28
C ARG A 215 -8.01 8.55 13.04
N VAL A 216 -8.29 7.43 13.67
CA VAL A 216 -9.63 6.84 13.75
C VAL A 216 -9.97 6.62 15.22
N ASN A 217 -10.98 7.33 15.72
CA ASN A 217 -11.39 7.26 17.12
C ASN A 217 -10.22 7.46 18.12
N GLY A 218 -9.33 8.39 17.80
CA GLY A 218 -8.17 8.77 18.63
C GLY A 218 -6.86 8.01 18.32
N GLU A 219 -6.89 6.86 17.62
CA GLU A 219 -5.70 6.11 17.25
C GLU A 219 -5.18 6.52 15.87
N ALA A 220 -3.87 6.74 15.73
CA ALA A 220 -3.26 6.96 14.41
C ALA A 220 -3.41 5.71 13.55
N SER A 221 -3.89 5.84 12.31
CA SER A 221 -4.17 4.69 11.44
C SER A 221 -2.95 3.77 11.25
N CYS A 222 -1.74 4.34 11.16
CA CYS A 222 -0.50 3.57 11.02
C CYS A 222 0.02 2.94 12.34
N ALA A 223 -0.71 3.10 13.45
CA ALA A 223 -0.38 2.50 14.76
C ALA A 223 -1.65 2.09 15.53
N SER A 224 -2.77 1.91 14.85
CA SER A 224 -4.04 1.56 15.48
C SER A 224 -4.10 0.07 15.81
N HIS A 225 -4.26 -0.25 17.10
CA HIS A 225 -4.49 -1.62 17.55
C HIS A 225 -5.79 -2.19 16.99
N PHE A 226 -6.83 -1.37 16.87
CA PHE A 226 -8.11 -1.78 16.30
C PHE A 226 -7.95 -2.17 14.82
N LEU A 227 -7.35 -1.30 14.00
CA LEU A 227 -7.20 -1.55 12.57
C LEU A 227 -6.27 -2.73 12.28
N MET A 228 -5.13 -2.84 12.98
CA MET A 228 -4.24 -4.00 12.87
C MET A 228 -4.92 -5.29 13.34
N GLY A 229 -5.78 -5.20 14.36
CA GLY A 229 -6.64 -6.30 14.81
C GLY A 229 -7.58 -6.79 13.71
N LYS A 230 -8.18 -5.88 12.93
CA LYS A 230 -9.03 -6.23 11.79
C LYS A 230 -8.27 -6.93 10.66
N LEU A 231 -7.09 -6.45 10.28
CA LEU A 231 -6.26 -7.12 9.29
C LEU A 231 -5.93 -8.56 9.71
N LYS A 232 -5.57 -8.75 10.98
CA LYS A 232 -5.31 -10.09 11.54
C LYS A 232 -6.57 -10.96 11.54
N GLU A 233 -7.73 -10.40 11.92
CA GLU A 233 -9.03 -11.10 11.90
C GLU A 233 -9.38 -11.58 10.50
N TRP A 234 -9.07 -10.80 9.47
CA TRP A 234 -9.32 -11.13 8.06
C TRP A 234 -8.30 -12.10 7.46
N GLY A 235 -7.22 -12.41 8.18
CA GLY A 235 -6.16 -13.30 7.71
C GLY A 235 -5.20 -12.63 6.72
N PHE A 236 -4.99 -11.32 6.85
CA PHE A 236 -4.00 -10.58 6.04
C PHE A 236 -2.60 -11.12 6.30
N ASP A 237 -1.91 -11.54 5.26
CA ASP A 237 -0.57 -12.14 5.27
C ASP A 237 0.46 -11.34 4.42
N GLY A 238 0.03 -10.20 3.86
CA GLY A 238 0.89 -9.26 3.14
C GLY A 238 1.64 -8.29 4.06
N TYR A 239 2.09 -7.15 3.53
CA TYR A 239 2.78 -6.13 4.31
C TYR A 239 1.94 -4.85 4.48
N PHE A 240 2.14 -4.18 5.62
CA PHE A 240 1.50 -2.91 5.93
C PHE A 240 2.47 -1.74 5.77
N VAL A 241 2.09 -0.77 4.96
CA VAL A 241 2.90 0.41 4.68
C VAL A 241 2.25 1.69 5.22
N SER A 242 3.04 2.63 5.72
CA SER A 242 2.53 3.97 6.07
C SER A 242 2.24 4.78 4.80
N ASP A 243 1.32 5.75 4.87
CA ASP A 243 1.27 6.81 3.87
C ASP A 243 2.47 7.77 4.04
N CYS A 244 2.72 8.57 3.02
CA CYS A 244 3.83 9.53 2.94
C CYS A 244 3.78 10.51 4.12
N TRP A 245 4.80 10.46 5.00
CA TRP A 245 4.89 11.23 6.25
C TRP A 245 3.85 10.92 7.33
N ALA A 246 3.01 9.91 7.20
CA ALA A 246 1.99 9.57 8.19
C ALA A 246 2.58 9.23 9.57
N ILE A 247 3.79 8.66 9.62
CA ILE A 247 4.48 8.40 10.89
C ILE A 247 5.01 9.70 11.53
N ARG A 248 5.44 10.67 10.71
CA ARG A 248 5.81 12.00 11.16
C ARG A 248 4.64 12.73 11.83
N ASP A 249 3.43 12.52 11.35
CA ASP A 249 2.22 13.11 11.94
C ASP A 249 2.02 12.71 13.40
N PHE A 250 2.58 11.60 13.87
CA PHE A 250 2.42 11.16 15.26
C PHE A 250 2.96 12.19 16.25
N HIS A 251 4.12 12.79 15.98
CA HIS A 251 4.70 13.85 16.85
C HIS A 251 4.34 15.26 16.41
N GLU A 252 4.21 15.54 15.09
CA GLU A 252 3.96 16.91 14.63
C GLU A 252 2.49 17.32 14.69
N ASN A 253 1.56 16.42 14.34
CA ASN A 253 0.16 16.77 14.13
C ASN A 253 -0.82 16.05 15.06
N HIS A 254 -0.52 14.82 15.46
CA HIS A 254 -1.36 14.02 16.33
C HIS A 254 -1.00 14.17 17.81
N HIS A 255 0.25 14.58 18.11
CA HIS A 255 0.80 14.70 19.47
C HIS A 255 0.67 13.41 20.30
N LEU A 256 0.90 12.26 19.66
CA LEU A 256 0.89 10.93 20.29
C LEU A 256 2.27 10.55 20.85
N THR A 257 3.33 11.15 20.30
CA THR A 257 4.72 10.98 20.67
C THR A 257 5.40 12.35 20.74
N GLU A 258 6.56 12.42 21.36
CA GLU A 258 7.32 13.68 21.48
C GLU A 258 8.40 13.82 20.41
N THR A 259 8.96 12.68 19.92
CA THR A 259 10.10 12.67 18.99
C THR A 259 9.84 11.81 17.76
N PRO A 260 10.60 12.01 16.66
CA PRO A 260 10.56 11.15 15.48
C PRO A 260 10.91 9.69 15.80
N GLU A 261 11.88 9.45 16.68
CA GLU A 261 12.32 8.11 17.08
C GLU A 261 11.22 7.36 17.83
N GLU A 262 10.49 8.03 18.71
CA GLU A 262 9.33 7.46 19.38
C GLU A 262 8.22 7.14 18.40
N SER A 263 7.99 7.99 17.40
CA SER A 263 7.01 7.74 16.33
C SER A 263 7.37 6.52 15.50
N ALA A 264 8.62 6.38 15.09
CA ALA A 264 9.11 5.22 14.35
C ALA A 264 8.97 3.94 15.19
N ALA A 265 9.38 3.98 16.47
CA ALA A 265 9.26 2.86 17.39
C ALA A 265 7.80 2.45 17.61
N LEU A 266 6.88 3.42 17.74
CA LEU A 266 5.44 3.16 17.88
C LEU A 266 4.89 2.47 16.63
N ALA A 267 5.19 2.99 15.43
CA ALA A 267 4.73 2.41 14.17
C ALA A 267 5.19 0.95 13.99
N ILE A 268 6.48 0.69 14.16
CA ILE A 268 7.06 -0.67 14.04
C ILE A 268 6.42 -1.64 15.05
N ARG A 269 6.31 -1.24 16.32
CA ARG A 269 5.71 -2.08 17.37
C ARG A 269 4.23 -2.36 17.13
N SER A 270 3.55 -1.48 16.41
CA SER A 270 2.13 -1.63 16.06
C SER A 270 1.92 -2.45 14.78
N GLY A 271 2.99 -2.86 14.07
CA GLY A 271 2.90 -3.71 12.88
C GLY A 271 3.04 -2.96 11.55
N CYS A 272 3.60 -1.76 11.53
CA CYS A 272 3.95 -1.10 10.27
C CYS A 272 5.29 -1.65 9.76
N ASP A 273 5.26 -2.31 8.59
CA ASP A 273 6.40 -3.01 8.01
C ASP A 273 7.29 -2.09 7.16
N LEU A 274 6.68 -1.11 6.50
CA LEU A 274 7.36 -0.23 5.56
C LEU A 274 6.96 1.24 5.77
N ASN A 275 7.97 2.10 5.82
CA ASN A 275 7.78 3.55 5.91
C ASN A 275 7.89 4.21 4.53
N LEU A 276 6.81 4.85 4.06
CA LEU A 276 6.78 5.59 2.79
C LEU A 276 7.29 7.03 2.93
N SER A 277 8.00 7.38 3.97
CA SER A 277 8.48 8.75 4.16
C SER A 277 9.95 8.86 4.48
N LEU A 278 10.47 10.09 4.33
CA LEU A 278 11.81 10.49 4.69
C LEU A 278 11.88 10.80 6.20
N ILE A 279 11.67 9.81 7.04
CA ILE A 279 12.12 9.95 8.43
C ILE A 279 13.57 9.46 8.44
N HIS A 280 14.48 10.36 8.74
CA HIS A 280 15.81 9.96 9.13
C HIS A 280 15.68 9.24 10.48
N ILE A 281 15.75 7.93 10.44
CA ILE A 281 15.92 7.12 11.64
C ILE A 281 17.38 7.17 12.02
#